data_6fd5555f4a7018b37f35e95fa2a0e1db
#
_entry.id   6fd5555f4a7018b37f35e95fa2a0e1db
#
_cell.length_a   1.000
_cell.length_b   1.000
_cell.length_c   1.000
_cell.angle_alpha   90.00
_cell.angle_beta   90.00
_cell.angle_gamma   90.00
#
_symmetry.space_group_name_H-M   'P 1'
#
loop_
_entity.id
_entity.type
_entity.pdbx_description
1 polymer ?
#
loop_
_entity_poly.entity_id
_entity_poly.type
_entity_poly.pdbx_seq_one_letter_code
_entity_poly.pdbx_strand_id
1 'polypeptide(L)'
;KYTYEISANNAVALLEQSNHLGGIYTGQAVDELVAEICTIPYIIQSKFAGIKLYGWLPVATRRANLAQVLFAIGAHAKTDQNGVLRIESLWDGVSNSIPPDRIFWGDKVTYESKVTEVSVLEHQYIKGTEEATLFEGVAEEGDIIQFEGPAYDLVASGFSVQSSGANYAVLSAGTGTLTGKKYVHMTRDLRVPVLEDDVDNVIEVKEATLVSLTNSAAVAQRLAGYYQYIEALDHEVVYGGERPGDVVAFEHPYGGESKGCIKDTAITMGGRLVASEQAVIGYVPPKFETEEVLDERVVLTGSGDYTVPEGVYTLTVVCIQAGTGAQAGFDGESGGSSQLIVTSKDQNAGGSWSDSPEDGGQGGDKGSPGAGGKVYRATIDVVPGQVIHYECGTPGVGGATNGAVGAAGGETTFGDLSSAQGASSEIGYVLSLIHFGRCRRSH
;
A
#
# COMPACT_ATOMS: atom_id res chain seq x y z
N LYS A 1 46.16 16.05 -31.02
CA LYS A 1 45.05 15.11 -30.77
C LYS A 1 44.29 15.65 -29.58
N TYR A 2 43.00 15.97 -29.77
CA TYR A 2 42.16 16.46 -28.70
C TYR A 2 41.36 15.28 -28.17
N THR A 3 41.26 15.15 -26.86
CA THR A 3 40.45 14.15 -26.19
C THR A 3 39.29 14.90 -25.49
N TYR A 4 38.09 14.41 -25.68
CA TYR A 4 36.90 14.95 -25.06
C TYR A 4 36.37 13.89 -24.10
N GLU A 5 36.01 14.31 -22.89
CA GLU A 5 35.29 13.50 -21.93
C GLU A 5 33.85 13.98 -21.92
N ILE A 6 32.92 13.08 -22.14
CA ILE A 6 31.48 13.38 -22.16
C ILE A 6 30.84 12.56 -21.07
N SER A 7 30.19 13.23 -20.09
CA SER A 7 29.33 12.58 -19.11
C SER A 7 27.88 12.88 -19.45
N ALA A 8 27.06 11.85 -19.50
CA ALA A 8 25.64 11.97 -19.78
C ALA A 8 24.83 11.10 -18.81
N ASN A 9 23.70 11.65 -18.35
CA ASN A 9 22.76 10.95 -17.52
C ASN A 9 21.42 10.75 -18.28
N ASN A 10 20.69 9.70 -17.91
CA ASN A 10 19.36 9.50 -18.45
C ASN A 10 18.33 10.46 -17.80
N ALA A 11 17.10 10.50 -18.34
CA ALA A 11 16.08 11.42 -17.84
C ALA A 11 15.69 11.21 -16.37
N VAL A 12 15.91 10.00 -15.80
CA VAL A 12 15.66 9.73 -14.38
C VAL A 12 16.51 10.62 -13.45
N ALA A 13 17.71 11.02 -13.92
CA ALA A 13 18.57 11.94 -13.15
C ALA A 13 17.92 13.33 -12.93
N LEU A 14 16.97 13.74 -13.77
CA LEU A 14 16.23 14.98 -13.58
C LEU A 14 15.36 14.94 -12.32
N LEU A 15 14.91 13.75 -11.92
CA LEU A 15 14.14 13.56 -10.68
C LEU A 15 14.98 13.71 -9.40
N GLU A 16 16.29 13.79 -9.50
CA GLU A 16 17.18 14.12 -8.37
C GLU A 16 17.31 15.62 -8.13
N GLN A 17 16.97 16.45 -9.12
CA GLN A 17 17.16 17.90 -9.05
C GLN A 17 16.08 18.62 -8.23
N SER A 18 15.02 17.96 -7.86
CA SER A 18 13.93 18.53 -7.07
C SER A 18 13.41 17.52 -6.04
N ASN A 19 12.92 18.07 -4.93
CA ASN A 19 12.32 17.27 -3.88
C ASN A 19 10.82 17.05 -4.14
N HIS A 20 10.35 15.92 -3.67
CA HIS A 20 8.96 15.61 -3.44
C HIS A 20 8.67 15.76 -1.95
N LEU A 21 7.63 16.50 -1.61
CA LEU A 21 7.31 16.80 -0.22
C LEU A 21 6.73 15.60 0.54
N GLY A 22 6.34 14.56 -0.18
CA GLY A 22 5.79 13.36 0.42
C GLY A 22 4.51 13.59 1.20
N GLY A 23 4.18 12.63 2.07
CA GLY A 23 2.97 12.70 2.89
C GLY A 23 2.52 11.34 3.41
N ILE A 24 1.36 11.31 4.05
CA ILE A 24 0.68 10.10 4.48
C ILE A 24 -0.32 9.68 3.39
N TYR A 25 -0.21 8.44 2.97
CA TYR A 25 -1.07 7.84 1.95
C TYR A 25 -1.96 6.76 2.59
N THR A 26 -3.25 6.86 2.36
CA THR A 26 -4.28 6.00 2.96
C THR A 26 -5.13 5.29 1.92
N GLY A 27 -4.48 4.79 0.86
CA GLY A 27 -5.13 4.14 -0.27
C GLY A 27 -5.03 4.94 -1.56
N GLN A 28 -3.96 5.71 -1.72
CA GLN A 28 -3.67 6.43 -2.96
C GLN A 28 -3.36 5.45 -4.09
N ALA A 29 -3.94 5.66 -5.26
CA ALA A 29 -3.65 4.85 -6.42
C ALA A 29 -2.23 5.15 -6.96
N VAL A 30 -1.56 4.12 -7.46
CA VAL A 30 -0.15 4.24 -7.92
C VAL A 30 -0.01 5.23 -9.06
N ASP A 31 -0.95 5.29 -10.00
CA ASP A 31 -0.93 6.25 -11.11
C ASP A 31 -1.03 7.70 -10.63
N GLU A 32 -1.87 7.98 -9.63
CA GLU A 32 -1.98 9.31 -9.00
C GLU A 32 -0.68 9.66 -8.27
N LEU A 33 -0.11 8.70 -7.53
CA LEU A 33 1.13 8.92 -6.79
C LEU A 33 2.33 9.12 -7.72
N VAL A 34 2.40 8.37 -8.80
CA VAL A 34 3.43 8.55 -9.84
C VAL A 34 3.24 9.91 -10.54
N ALA A 35 2.01 10.35 -10.80
CA ALA A 35 1.73 11.68 -11.37
C ALA A 35 2.19 12.82 -10.46
N GLU A 36 2.05 12.66 -9.13
CA GLU A 36 2.54 13.63 -8.14
C GLU A 36 4.08 13.70 -8.11
N ILE A 37 4.74 12.54 -8.20
CA ILE A 37 6.19 12.43 -8.08
C ILE A 37 6.89 12.80 -9.40
N CYS A 38 6.43 12.31 -10.55
CA CYS A 38 7.14 12.45 -11.82
C CYS A 38 6.94 13.83 -12.45
N THR A 39 8.05 14.52 -12.74
CA THR A 39 8.08 15.77 -13.50
C THR A 39 8.50 15.59 -14.96
N ILE A 40 8.78 14.36 -15.35
CA ILE A 40 9.18 13.97 -16.72
C ILE A 40 8.06 13.12 -17.35
N PRO A 41 7.98 13.06 -18.68
CA PRO A 41 7.01 12.17 -19.34
C PRO A 41 7.18 10.72 -18.92
N TYR A 42 6.08 10.04 -18.61
CA TYR A 42 6.10 8.64 -18.19
C TYR A 42 4.94 7.83 -18.77
N ILE A 43 5.13 6.52 -18.81
CA ILE A 43 4.11 5.53 -19.14
C ILE A 43 4.17 4.45 -18.07
N ILE A 44 3.03 4.10 -17.49
CA ILE A 44 2.90 3.03 -16.52
C ILE A 44 2.10 1.88 -17.12
N GLN A 45 2.54 0.63 -16.88
CA GLN A 45 1.74 -0.54 -17.26
C GLN A 45 0.42 -0.53 -16.49
N SER A 46 -0.69 -0.84 -17.20
CA SER A 46 -2.06 -0.76 -16.65
C SER A 46 -2.27 -1.60 -15.40
N LYS A 47 -1.55 -2.73 -15.27
CA LYS A 47 -1.63 -3.60 -14.09
C LYS A 47 -1.19 -2.93 -12.78
N PHE A 48 -0.38 -1.88 -12.83
CA PHE A 48 0.10 -1.17 -11.66
C PHE A 48 -0.75 0.06 -11.30
N ALA A 49 -1.41 0.67 -12.29
CA ALA A 49 -2.05 1.97 -12.14
C ALA A 49 -3.06 2.02 -10.98
N GLY A 50 -3.93 1.01 -10.88
CA GLY A 50 -5.00 0.96 -9.88
C GLY A 50 -4.59 0.39 -8.51
N ILE A 51 -3.32 -0.03 -8.31
CA ILE A 51 -2.85 -0.55 -7.02
C ILE A 51 -2.89 0.58 -6.00
N LYS A 52 -3.47 0.31 -4.84
CA LYS A 52 -3.56 1.28 -3.74
C LYS A 52 -2.42 1.09 -2.75
N LEU A 53 -1.72 2.17 -2.42
CA LEU A 53 -0.63 2.18 -1.46
C LEU A 53 -1.02 2.91 -0.17
N TYR A 54 -0.50 2.39 0.93
CA TYR A 54 -0.68 2.90 2.28
C TYR A 54 0.68 3.07 2.93
N GLY A 55 0.87 4.16 3.65
CA GLY A 55 2.12 4.41 4.36
C GLY A 55 2.55 5.87 4.29
N TRP A 56 3.82 6.12 4.35
CA TRP A 56 4.41 7.44 4.41
C TRP A 56 5.56 7.57 3.42
N LEU A 57 5.63 8.70 2.74
CA LEU A 57 6.84 9.13 2.04
C LEU A 57 7.43 10.35 2.72
N PRO A 58 8.73 10.35 3.02
CA PRO A 58 9.41 11.53 3.58
C PRO A 58 9.57 12.64 2.53
N VAL A 59 10.00 13.81 2.97
CA VAL A 59 10.56 14.82 2.07
C VAL A 59 11.89 14.28 1.54
N ALA A 60 11.95 13.97 0.26
CA ALA A 60 13.12 13.38 -0.40
C ALA A 60 13.15 13.75 -1.87
N THR A 61 14.25 13.41 -2.57
CA THR A 61 14.27 13.60 -4.02
C THR A 61 13.14 12.81 -4.67
N ARG A 62 12.60 13.33 -5.76
CA ARG A 62 11.54 12.66 -6.53
C ARG A 62 11.97 11.25 -6.96
N ARG A 63 13.26 11.07 -7.29
CA ARG A 63 13.81 9.75 -7.62
C ARG A 63 13.74 8.79 -6.43
N ALA A 64 14.10 9.22 -5.23
CA ALA A 64 14.05 8.37 -4.04
C ALA A 64 12.61 7.95 -3.71
N ASN A 65 11.66 8.90 -3.75
CA ASN A 65 10.26 8.58 -3.50
C ASN A 65 9.64 7.71 -4.60
N LEU A 66 10.03 7.91 -5.88
CA LEU A 66 9.63 7.00 -6.95
C LEU A 66 10.16 5.58 -6.70
N ALA A 67 11.41 5.43 -6.26
CA ALA A 67 11.99 4.12 -5.95
C ALA A 67 11.22 3.40 -4.83
N GLN A 68 10.72 4.11 -3.82
CA GLN A 68 9.84 3.56 -2.78
C GLN A 68 8.53 3.00 -3.37
N VAL A 69 7.91 3.76 -4.27
CA VAL A 69 6.67 3.32 -4.96
C VAL A 69 6.95 2.08 -5.79
N LEU A 70 7.99 2.10 -6.62
CA LEU A 70 8.35 0.98 -7.50
C LEU A 70 8.68 -0.28 -6.69
N PHE A 71 9.41 -0.13 -5.58
CA PHE A 71 9.70 -1.24 -4.68
C PHE A 71 8.43 -1.85 -4.09
N ALA A 72 7.51 -1.02 -3.61
CA ALA A 72 6.26 -1.49 -3.01
C ALA A 72 5.40 -2.32 -3.97
N ILE A 73 5.39 -1.98 -5.27
CA ILE A 73 4.59 -2.66 -6.29
C ILE A 73 5.36 -3.73 -7.10
N GLY A 74 6.68 -3.82 -6.95
CA GLY A 74 7.51 -4.75 -7.72
C GLY A 74 7.68 -4.36 -9.19
N ALA A 75 7.76 -3.08 -9.45
CA ALA A 75 8.04 -2.53 -10.76
C ALA A 75 9.46 -1.96 -10.84
N HIS A 76 9.95 -1.73 -12.04
CA HIS A 76 11.13 -0.94 -12.30
C HIS A 76 10.84 0.18 -13.29
N ALA A 77 11.74 1.15 -13.34
CA ALA A 77 11.65 2.26 -14.27
C ALA A 77 12.87 2.30 -15.18
N LYS A 78 12.62 2.37 -16.47
CA LYS A 78 13.65 2.57 -17.49
C LYS A 78 13.26 3.73 -18.41
N THR A 79 14.23 4.45 -18.95
CA THR A 79 13.98 5.48 -19.97
C THR A 79 14.14 4.90 -21.37
N ASP A 80 13.19 5.22 -22.24
CA ASP A 80 13.36 4.91 -23.67
C ASP A 80 14.25 5.94 -24.37
N GLN A 81 14.51 5.72 -25.66
CA GLN A 81 15.35 6.60 -26.48
C GLN A 81 14.79 8.03 -26.65
N ASN A 82 13.52 8.24 -26.34
CA ASN A 82 12.86 9.55 -26.39
C ASN A 82 12.86 10.25 -25.01
N GLY A 83 13.50 9.65 -24.01
CA GLY A 83 13.53 10.19 -22.64
C GLY A 83 12.24 9.96 -21.85
N VAL A 84 11.31 9.14 -22.34
CA VAL A 84 10.07 8.79 -21.64
C VAL A 84 10.37 7.70 -20.62
N LEU A 85 9.97 7.93 -19.36
CA LEU A 85 10.08 6.96 -18.28
C LEU A 85 9.02 5.88 -18.45
N ARG A 86 9.44 4.61 -18.54
CA ARG A 86 8.56 3.45 -18.60
C ARG A 86 8.61 2.70 -17.29
N ILE A 87 7.45 2.58 -16.64
CA ILE A 87 7.26 1.82 -15.41
C ILE A 87 6.64 0.48 -15.80
N GLU A 88 7.45 -0.56 -15.67
CA GLU A 88 7.14 -1.90 -16.18
C GLU A 88 7.48 -2.97 -15.13
N SER A 89 7.02 -4.19 -15.36
CA SER A 89 7.39 -5.32 -14.50
C SER A 89 8.86 -5.59 -14.58
N LEU A 90 9.46 -5.85 -13.43
CA LEU A 90 10.82 -6.34 -13.37
C LEU A 90 10.82 -7.83 -13.78
N TRP A 91 11.67 -8.19 -14.76
CA TRP A 91 11.90 -9.57 -15.19
C TRP A 91 10.63 -10.34 -15.58
N ASP A 92 9.79 -9.73 -16.40
CA ASP A 92 8.51 -10.29 -16.82
C ASP A 92 8.63 -11.01 -18.17
N GLY A 93 8.91 -12.30 -18.10
CA GLY A 93 9.05 -13.15 -19.28
C GLY A 93 10.42 -13.05 -19.98
N VAL A 94 10.66 -13.94 -20.93
CA VAL A 94 11.89 -13.92 -21.75
C VAL A 94 11.75 -12.85 -22.80
N SER A 95 12.63 -11.84 -22.75
CA SER A 95 12.63 -10.72 -23.68
C SER A 95 13.56 -10.95 -24.89
N ASN A 96 14.61 -11.73 -24.72
CA ASN A 96 15.62 -11.97 -25.76
C ASN A 96 16.30 -13.33 -25.57
N SER A 97 17.04 -13.78 -26.59
CA SER A 97 17.91 -14.95 -26.56
C SER A 97 19.33 -14.56 -26.96
N ILE A 98 20.28 -15.03 -26.17
CA ILE A 98 21.70 -14.84 -26.44
C ILE A 98 22.26 -16.15 -27.03
N PRO A 99 22.38 -16.26 -28.35
CA PRO A 99 22.92 -17.46 -28.98
C PRO A 99 24.42 -17.59 -28.72
N PRO A 100 25.00 -18.82 -28.74
CA PRO A 100 26.39 -19.08 -28.39
C PRO A 100 27.42 -18.30 -29.21
N ASP A 101 27.11 -17.95 -30.44
CA ASP A 101 27.99 -17.18 -31.34
C ASP A 101 28.13 -15.69 -30.94
N ARG A 102 27.29 -15.21 -30.04
CA ARG A 102 27.40 -13.87 -29.44
C ARG A 102 28.15 -13.87 -28.12
N ILE A 103 28.37 -15.02 -27.48
CA ILE A 103 29.03 -15.15 -26.19
C ILE A 103 30.55 -15.26 -26.40
N PHE A 104 31.31 -14.46 -25.63
CA PHE A 104 32.78 -14.58 -25.62
C PHE A 104 33.19 -15.68 -24.64
N TRP A 105 34.39 -16.24 -24.90
CA TRP A 105 34.96 -17.21 -23.97
C TRP A 105 35.32 -16.57 -22.64
N GLY A 106 35.01 -17.25 -21.54
CA GLY A 106 35.42 -16.80 -20.23
C GLY A 106 34.24 -16.55 -19.28
N ASP A 107 33.09 -17.05 -19.63
CA ASP A 107 31.89 -17.00 -18.75
C ASP A 107 32.20 -17.56 -17.38
N LYS A 108 31.73 -16.86 -16.36
CA LYS A 108 31.96 -17.22 -14.98
C LYS A 108 30.62 -17.37 -14.26
N VAL A 109 30.38 -18.58 -13.72
CA VAL A 109 29.29 -18.83 -12.78
C VAL A 109 29.82 -18.70 -11.37
N THR A 110 29.18 -17.88 -10.57
CA THR A 110 29.46 -17.71 -9.14
C THR A 110 28.25 -18.10 -8.34
N TYR A 111 28.50 -18.58 -7.12
CA TYR A 111 27.42 -18.90 -6.18
C TYR A 111 27.42 -17.86 -5.07
N GLU A 112 26.32 -17.16 -4.95
CA GLU A 112 26.07 -16.19 -3.88
C GLU A 112 25.81 -16.94 -2.56
N SER A 113 26.00 -16.26 -1.44
CA SER A 113 25.65 -16.81 -0.14
C SER A 113 24.15 -17.07 -0.05
N LYS A 114 23.76 -18.23 0.45
CA LYS A 114 22.35 -18.55 0.65
C LYS A 114 21.71 -17.53 1.61
N VAL A 115 20.53 -17.12 1.27
CA VAL A 115 19.66 -16.33 2.15
C VAL A 115 18.70 -17.29 2.84
N THR A 116 18.70 -17.28 4.18
CA THR A 116 17.85 -18.17 4.97
C THR A 116 16.47 -17.58 5.21
N GLU A 117 16.37 -16.27 5.32
CA GLU A 117 15.12 -15.59 5.64
C GLU A 117 15.08 -14.19 5.02
N VAL A 118 13.89 -13.77 4.62
CA VAL A 118 13.57 -12.38 4.30
C VAL A 118 12.68 -11.80 5.39
N SER A 119 13.12 -10.72 6.01
CA SER A 119 12.37 -9.94 7.01
C SER A 119 11.95 -8.61 6.42
N VAL A 120 10.64 -8.37 6.37
CA VAL A 120 10.06 -7.13 5.84
C VAL A 120 9.33 -6.41 6.97
N LEU A 121 9.74 -5.18 7.24
CA LEU A 121 9.09 -4.35 8.23
C LEU A 121 7.85 -3.71 7.61
N GLU A 122 6.69 -4.00 8.18
CA GLU A 122 5.43 -3.35 7.86
C GLU A 122 5.32 -2.03 8.61
N HIS A 123 4.87 -0.99 7.93
CA HIS A 123 4.70 0.34 8.48
C HIS A 123 3.24 0.73 8.54
N GLN A 124 2.81 1.24 9.68
CA GLN A 124 1.49 1.81 9.87
C GLN A 124 1.61 3.16 10.56
N TYR A 125 0.91 4.15 10.02
CA TYR A 125 0.86 5.50 10.55
C TYR A 125 -0.58 5.83 10.94
N ILE A 126 -0.82 6.05 12.24
CA ILE A 126 -2.13 6.39 12.79
C ILE A 126 -2.10 7.78 13.43
N LYS A 127 -3.21 8.48 13.37
CA LYS A 127 -3.32 9.80 14.03
C LYS A 127 -3.15 9.64 15.54
N GLY A 128 -2.10 10.26 16.08
CA GLY A 128 -1.86 10.32 17.52
C GLY A 128 -2.60 11.50 18.16
N THR A 129 -2.54 11.60 19.47
CA THR A 129 -3.14 12.72 20.24
C THR A 129 -2.08 13.65 20.82
N GLU A 130 -0.81 13.28 20.72
CA GLU A 130 0.29 14.05 21.25
C GLU A 130 0.52 15.31 20.42
N GLU A 131 0.45 16.47 21.07
CA GLU A 131 0.76 17.76 20.48
C GLU A 131 2.26 18.07 20.62
N ALA A 132 2.87 18.57 19.56
CA ALA A 132 4.29 18.92 19.54
C ALA A 132 4.50 20.25 18.84
N THR A 133 5.52 20.98 19.27
CA THR A 133 6.02 22.15 18.55
C THR A 133 6.81 21.66 17.33
N LEU A 134 6.35 22.06 16.15
CA LEU A 134 6.95 21.70 14.86
C LEU A 134 7.94 22.75 14.38
N PHE A 135 7.69 24.01 14.75
CA PHE A 135 8.57 25.14 14.44
C PHE A 135 8.37 26.26 15.46
N GLU A 136 9.46 26.93 15.82
CA GLU A 136 9.47 28.13 16.64
C GLU A 136 10.54 29.06 16.10
N GLY A 137 10.16 30.30 15.74
CA GLY A 137 11.11 31.28 15.22
C GLY A 137 10.48 32.35 14.34
N VAL A 138 11.32 32.91 13.48
CA VAL A 138 10.92 33.90 12.46
C VAL A 138 10.75 33.16 11.14
N ALA A 139 9.63 33.37 10.51
CA ALA A 139 9.35 32.88 9.15
C ALA A 139 9.27 34.06 8.18
N GLU A 140 9.77 33.88 6.96
CA GLU A 140 9.57 34.79 5.84
C GLU A 140 8.34 34.35 5.02
N GLU A 141 7.87 35.21 4.14
CA GLU A 141 6.72 34.90 3.29
C GLU A 141 7.04 33.74 2.33
N GLY A 142 6.30 32.64 2.45
CA GLY A 142 6.49 31.46 1.62
C GLY A 142 7.52 30.44 2.14
N ASP A 143 8.03 30.62 3.33
CA ASP A 143 8.95 29.65 3.94
C ASP A 143 8.31 28.27 4.07
N ILE A 144 9.04 27.25 3.63
CA ILE A 144 8.62 25.85 3.72
C ILE A 144 9.31 25.23 4.94
N ILE A 145 8.54 25.03 5.98
CA ILE A 145 9.01 24.34 7.20
C ILE A 145 8.75 22.84 7.02
N GLN A 146 9.81 22.05 7.04
CA GLN A 146 9.75 20.60 6.98
C GLN A 146 9.75 20.01 8.39
N PHE A 147 8.92 19.01 8.62
CA PHE A 147 8.81 18.33 9.90
C PHE A 147 9.73 17.10 9.94
N GLU A 148 10.24 16.77 11.12
CA GLU A 148 11.03 15.53 11.33
C GLU A 148 10.22 14.25 11.10
N GLY A 149 8.90 14.32 11.27
CA GLY A 149 7.96 13.23 11.04
C GLY A 149 6.57 13.76 10.70
N PRO A 150 5.66 12.92 10.22
CA PRO A 150 4.36 13.37 9.76
C PRO A 150 3.51 13.93 10.89
N ALA A 151 2.86 15.07 10.63
CA ALA A 151 1.99 15.78 11.56
C ALA A 151 0.68 16.21 10.89
N TYR A 152 -0.30 16.55 11.71
CA TYR A 152 -1.62 17.01 11.29
C TYR A 152 -2.22 17.97 12.34
N ASP A 153 -3.39 18.54 12.11
CA ASP A 153 -4.03 19.54 12.98
C ASP A 153 -3.09 20.69 13.34
N LEU A 154 -2.52 21.33 12.30
CA LEU A 154 -1.55 22.37 12.49
C LEU A 154 -2.19 23.64 13.05
N VAL A 155 -1.61 24.21 14.10
CA VAL A 155 -2.02 25.45 14.73
C VAL A 155 -0.83 26.40 14.73
N ALA A 156 -1.01 27.57 14.12
CA ALA A 156 0.00 28.62 14.06
C ALA A 156 -0.36 29.80 14.96
N SER A 157 0.65 30.38 15.59
CA SER A 157 0.55 31.61 16.38
C SER A 157 1.66 32.55 15.96
N GLY A 158 1.34 33.80 15.59
CA GLY A 158 2.31 34.83 15.15
C GLY A 158 2.60 34.87 13.66
N PHE A 159 2.20 33.87 12.90
CA PHE A 159 2.16 33.78 11.44
C PHE A 159 0.95 32.92 11.01
N SER A 160 0.68 32.77 9.71
CA SER A 160 -0.39 31.91 9.22
C SER A 160 0.15 30.78 8.35
N VAL A 161 -0.56 29.63 8.35
CA VAL A 161 -0.29 28.53 7.42
C VAL A 161 -0.99 28.80 6.10
N GLN A 162 -0.23 28.97 5.02
CA GLN A 162 -0.75 29.21 3.68
C GLN A 162 -1.14 27.91 2.98
N SER A 163 -0.31 26.89 3.12
CA SER A 163 -0.59 25.53 2.67
C SER A 163 0.18 24.55 3.53
N SER A 164 -0.27 23.31 3.61
CA SER A 164 0.41 22.28 4.39
C SER A 164 0.14 20.88 3.85
N GLY A 165 1.06 19.98 4.15
CA GLY A 165 0.92 18.54 4.02
C GLY A 165 1.29 17.86 5.34
N ALA A 166 1.35 16.53 5.34
CA ALA A 166 1.74 15.82 6.54
C ALA A 166 3.21 16.06 6.95
N ASN A 167 4.08 16.42 6.02
CA ASN A 167 5.52 16.59 6.24
C ASN A 167 5.98 18.05 6.29
N TYR A 168 5.11 19.01 5.96
CA TYR A 168 5.53 20.39 5.81
C TYR A 168 4.38 21.38 6.04
N ALA A 169 4.74 22.63 6.28
CA ALA A 169 3.85 23.78 6.20
C ALA A 169 4.54 24.93 5.47
N VAL A 170 3.80 25.68 4.68
CA VAL A 170 4.21 26.95 4.07
C VAL A 170 3.65 28.07 4.94
N LEU A 171 4.53 28.94 5.43
CA LEU A 171 4.17 29.99 6.38
C LEU A 171 4.15 31.37 5.72
N SER A 172 3.32 32.26 6.25
CA SER A 172 3.46 33.69 5.99
C SER A 172 4.57 34.29 6.83
N ALA A 173 5.03 35.49 6.48
CA ALA A 173 5.97 36.25 7.29
C ALA A 173 5.43 36.49 8.71
N GLY A 174 6.29 36.32 9.73
CA GLY A 174 5.92 36.52 11.11
C GLY A 174 6.93 35.88 12.09
N THR A 175 6.71 36.13 13.37
CA THR A 175 7.48 35.49 14.45
C THR A 175 6.50 34.79 15.36
N GLY A 176 6.74 33.48 15.58
CA GLY A 176 5.80 32.73 16.38
C GLY A 176 6.11 31.23 16.46
N THR A 177 5.09 30.45 16.71
CA THR A 177 5.18 28.99 16.88
C THR A 177 4.15 28.27 15.99
N LEU A 178 4.56 27.14 15.45
CA LEU A 178 3.70 26.16 14.77
C LEU A 178 3.65 24.90 15.63
N THR A 179 2.47 24.52 16.05
CA THR A 179 2.22 23.24 16.73
C THR A 179 1.39 22.33 15.87
N GLY A 180 1.39 21.05 16.18
CA GLY A 180 0.57 20.06 15.50
C GLY A 180 0.61 18.72 16.21
N LYS A 181 -0.30 17.83 15.84
CA LYS A 181 -0.35 16.48 16.39
C LYS A 181 0.49 15.54 15.53
N LYS A 182 1.29 14.69 16.18
CA LYS A 182 2.12 13.70 15.49
C LYS A 182 1.32 12.44 15.11
N TYR A 183 1.68 11.85 13.99
CA TYR A 183 1.28 10.47 13.71
C TYR A 183 2.11 9.51 14.56
N VAL A 184 1.46 8.47 15.07
CA VAL A 184 2.12 7.35 15.74
C VAL A 184 2.55 6.35 14.67
N HIS A 185 3.84 6.05 14.62
CA HIS A 185 4.40 5.06 13.73
C HIS A 185 4.48 3.71 14.45
N MET A 186 3.79 2.73 13.92
CA MET A 186 3.81 1.35 14.39
C MET A 186 4.44 0.45 13.34
N THR A 187 5.17 -0.56 13.79
CA THR A 187 5.85 -1.50 12.90
C THR A 187 5.59 -2.94 13.32
N ARG A 188 5.62 -3.83 12.34
CA ARG A 188 5.54 -5.28 12.55
C ARG A 188 6.47 -5.99 11.57
N ASP A 189 7.25 -6.96 12.06
CA ASP A 189 8.08 -7.82 11.22
C ASP A 189 7.24 -8.91 10.56
N LEU A 190 7.35 -9.03 9.25
CA LEU A 190 6.91 -10.18 8.48
C LEU A 190 8.13 -10.96 7.99
N ARG A 191 8.23 -12.22 8.37
CA ARG A 191 9.37 -13.07 8.05
C ARG A 191 8.96 -14.24 7.17
N VAL A 192 9.74 -14.46 6.11
CA VAL A 192 9.51 -15.54 5.15
C VAL A 192 10.79 -16.34 4.99
N PRO A 193 10.79 -17.65 5.29
CA PRO A 193 11.95 -18.52 5.07
C PRO A 193 12.22 -18.66 3.57
N VAL A 194 13.50 -18.79 3.19
CA VAL A 194 13.96 -18.89 1.80
C VAL A 194 14.68 -20.21 1.57
N LEU A 195 15.88 -20.35 2.09
CA LEU A 195 16.71 -21.57 1.96
C LEU A 195 17.16 -22.05 3.34
N GLU A 196 17.35 -23.36 3.48
CA GLU A 196 17.96 -23.91 4.68
C GLU A 196 19.48 -23.80 4.61
N ASP A 197 20.09 -23.31 5.67
CA ASP A 197 21.54 -23.28 5.87
C ASP A 197 21.86 -23.35 7.38
N ASP A 198 23.08 -23.75 7.71
CA ASP A 198 23.57 -23.82 9.10
C ASP A 198 23.87 -22.43 9.68
N VAL A 199 24.00 -21.42 8.82
CA VAL A 199 24.29 -20.04 9.20
C VAL A 199 23.14 -19.14 8.79
N ASP A 200 22.59 -18.41 9.75
CA ASP A 200 21.54 -17.43 9.47
C ASP A 200 22.07 -16.28 8.61
N ASN A 201 21.41 -16.07 7.50
CA ASN A 201 21.62 -14.93 6.61
C ASN A 201 20.26 -14.31 6.28
N VAL A 202 19.93 -13.22 6.97
CA VAL A 202 18.63 -12.55 6.88
C VAL A 202 18.72 -11.30 6.06
N ILE A 203 17.88 -11.19 5.03
CA ILE A 203 17.70 -9.95 4.29
C ILE A 203 16.62 -9.11 4.97
N GLU A 204 17.01 -7.98 5.53
CA GLU A 204 16.11 -7.08 6.24
C GLU A 204 15.70 -5.88 5.37
N VAL A 205 14.39 -5.65 5.21
CA VAL A 205 13.81 -4.48 4.54
C VAL A 205 13.12 -3.62 5.61
N LYS A 206 13.77 -2.51 6.01
CA LYS A 206 13.28 -1.65 7.10
C LYS A 206 12.84 -0.27 6.63
N GLU A 207 13.44 0.24 5.56
CA GLU A 207 13.27 1.64 5.13
C GLU A 207 12.17 1.82 4.07
N ALA A 208 11.43 0.75 3.74
CA ALA A 208 10.40 0.79 2.72
C ALA A 208 9.05 1.22 3.31
N THR A 209 8.89 2.51 3.58
CA THR A 209 7.77 3.07 4.36
C THR A 209 6.39 3.02 3.68
N LEU A 210 6.33 2.63 2.41
CA LEU A 210 5.10 2.27 1.70
C LEU A 210 4.78 0.76 1.77
N VAL A 211 5.61 -0.02 2.47
CA VAL A 211 5.29 -1.41 2.77
C VAL A 211 4.43 -1.46 4.01
N SER A 212 3.19 -1.83 3.83
CA SER A 212 2.15 -1.89 4.84
C SER A 212 1.56 -3.30 4.89
N LEU A 213 0.63 -3.51 5.79
CA LEU A 213 -0.09 -4.79 5.90
C LEU A 213 -0.73 -5.25 4.58
N THR A 214 -1.03 -4.31 3.65
CA THR A 214 -1.73 -4.64 2.38
C THR A 214 -0.83 -5.24 1.32
N ASN A 215 0.49 -4.96 1.34
CA ASN A 215 1.43 -5.37 0.31
C ASN A 215 2.67 -6.09 0.83
N SER A 216 2.88 -6.14 2.14
CA SER A 216 4.06 -6.75 2.76
C SER A 216 4.27 -8.21 2.37
N ALA A 217 3.19 -9.00 2.34
CA ALA A 217 3.25 -10.41 1.94
C ALA A 217 3.74 -10.56 0.48
N ALA A 218 3.23 -9.74 -0.43
CA ALA A 218 3.65 -9.75 -1.83
C ALA A 218 5.12 -9.32 -1.99
N VAL A 219 5.55 -8.30 -1.23
CA VAL A 219 6.95 -7.85 -1.19
C VAL A 219 7.86 -8.96 -0.66
N ALA A 220 7.51 -9.57 0.47
CA ALA A 220 8.31 -10.63 1.09
C ALA A 220 8.41 -11.87 0.20
N GLN A 221 7.30 -12.31 -0.41
CA GLN A 221 7.28 -13.43 -1.34
C GLN A 221 8.11 -13.16 -2.60
N ARG A 222 8.05 -11.95 -3.15
CA ARG A 222 8.85 -11.55 -4.30
C ARG A 222 10.33 -11.59 -3.99
N LEU A 223 10.75 -11.09 -2.84
CA LEU A 223 12.14 -11.14 -2.39
C LEU A 223 12.59 -12.58 -2.10
N ALA A 224 11.77 -13.37 -1.41
CA ALA A 224 12.05 -14.78 -1.17
C ALA A 224 12.18 -15.55 -2.49
N GLY A 225 11.32 -15.29 -3.47
CA GLY A 225 11.40 -15.87 -4.80
C GLY A 225 12.68 -15.50 -5.55
N TYR A 226 13.21 -14.30 -5.34
CA TYR A 226 14.49 -13.88 -5.91
C TYR A 226 15.67 -14.56 -5.20
N TYR A 227 15.73 -14.53 -3.88
CA TYR A 227 16.87 -15.03 -3.12
C TYR A 227 16.96 -16.55 -3.02
N GLN A 228 15.98 -17.30 -3.51
CA GLN A 228 16.12 -18.77 -3.63
C GLN A 228 17.10 -19.17 -4.76
N TYR A 229 17.44 -18.26 -5.69
CA TYR A 229 18.37 -18.49 -6.76
C TYR A 229 19.72 -17.87 -6.41
N ILE A 230 20.74 -18.72 -6.26
CA ILE A 230 22.07 -18.35 -5.78
C ILE A 230 23.11 -18.30 -6.89
N GLU A 231 22.77 -18.72 -8.11
CA GLU A 231 23.70 -18.72 -9.21
C GLU A 231 23.69 -17.36 -9.90
N ALA A 232 24.88 -16.78 -10.06
CA ALA A 232 25.10 -15.56 -10.83
C ALA A 232 26.05 -15.86 -11.99
N LEU A 233 25.71 -15.36 -13.17
CA LEU A 233 26.49 -15.45 -14.37
C LEU A 233 27.12 -14.10 -14.67
N ASP A 234 28.44 -14.08 -14.84
CA ASP A 234 29.17 -12.97 -15.43
C ASP A 234 29.64 -13.40 -16.82
N HIS A 235 29.18 -12.74 -17.86
CA HIS A 235 29.61 -13.03 -19.24
C HIS A 235 29.80 -11.77 -20.06
N GLU A 236 30.64 -11.92 -21.13
CA GLU A 236 30.76 -10.90 -22.16
C GLU A 236 30.06 -11.37 -23.43
N VAL A 237 29.25 -10.48 -24.01
CA VAL A 237 28.47 -10.76 -25.20
C VAL A 237 28.62 -9.67 -26.27
N VAL A 238 28.45 -10.03 -27.55
CA VAL A 238 28.16 -9.02 -28.55
C VAL A 238 26.80 -8.44 -28.28
N TYR A 239 26.74 -7.15 -27.90
CA TYR A 239 25.53 -6.47 -27.48
C TYR A 239 24.42 -6.52 -28.53
N GLY A 240 23.27 -7.00 -28.19
CA GLY A 240 22.11 -7.13 -29.04
C GLY A 240 20.90 -6.35 -28.59
N GLY A 241 21.07 -5.49 -27.56
CA GLY A 241 20.00 -4.67 -27.02
C GLY A 241 19.52 -5.07 -25.63
N GLU A 242 20.18 -6.03 -24.99
CA GLU A 242 19.90 -6.51 -23.64
C GLU A 242 20.09 -5.38 -22.63
N ARG A 243 19.21 -5.33 -21.61
CA ARG A 243 19.21 -4.27 -20.59
C ARG A 243 18.98 -4.85 -19.20
N PRO A 244 19.43 -4.18 -18.15
CA PRO A 244 19.04 -4.53 -16.79
C PRO A 244 17.52 -4.60 -16.66
N GLY A 245 17.03 -5.69 -16.04
CA GLY A 245 15.62 -6.02 -15.91
C GLY A 245 15.08 -6.95 -17.01
N ASP A 246 15.84 -7.23 -18.07
CA ASP A 246 15.45 -8.18 -19.09
C ASP A 246 15.72 -9.63 -18.64
N VAL A 247 14.91 -10.56 -19.08
CA VAL A 247 15.14 -12.00 -18.93
C VAL A 247 15.65 -12.54 -20.28
N VAL A 248 16.82 -13.15 -20.27
CA VAL A 248 17.46 -13.72 -21.45
C VAL A 248 17.55 -15.23 -21.37
N ALA A 249 17.34 -15.90 -22.50
CA ALA A 249 17.63 -17.32 -22.65
C ALA A 249 19.03 -17.48 -23.26
N PHE A 250 19.84 -18.37 -22.71
CA PHE A 250 21.23 -18.63 -23.16
C PHE A 250 21.61 -20.07 -22.89
N GLU A 251 22.72 -20.51 -23.51
CA GLU A 251 23.32 -21.81 -23.20
C GLU A 251 24.18 -21.67 -21.93
N HIS A 252 23.86 -22.50 -20.92
CA HIS A 252 24.59 -22.47 -19.64
C HIS A 252 26.03 -22.97 -19.85
N PRO A 253 27.05 -22.37 -19.19
CA PRO A 253 28.44 -22.78 -19.32
C PRO A 253 28.72 -24.26 -19.06
N TYR A 254 27.88 -24.89 -18.23
CA TYR A 254 28.00 -26.34 -17.95
C TYR A 254 27.05 -27.20 -18.80
N GLY A 255 26.43 -26.61 -19.81
CA GLY A 255 25.54 -27.27 -20.77
C GLY A 255 24.07 -27.17 -20.43
N GLY A 256 23.24 -27.14 -21.45
CA GLY A 256 21.81 -26.98 -21.37
C GLY A 256 21.32 -25.52 -21.48
N GLU A 257 20.05 -25.37 -21.81
CA GLU A 257 19.42 -24.06 -21.93
C GLU A 257 19.04 -23.54 -20.54
N SER A 258 19.40 -22.28 -20.27
CA SER A 258 19.08 -21.59 -19.03
C SER A 258 18.46 -20.23 -19.30
N LYS A 259 17.88 -19.65 -18.26
CA LYS A 259 17.35 -18.29 -18.25
C LYS A 259 18.08 -17.46 -17.21
N GLY A 260 18.52 -16.28 -17.60
CA GLY A 260 19.15 -15.31 -16.72
C GLY A 260 18.35 -14.02 -16.65
N CYS A 261 18.26 -13.47 -15.45
CA CYS A 261 17.68 -12.14 -15.22
C CYS A 261 18.83 -11.15 -15.10
N ILE A 262 18.98 -10.25 -16.06
CA ILE A 262 20.09 -9.30 -16.12
C ILE A 262 19.95 -8.27 -14.99
N LYS A 263 20.99 -8.19 -14.14
CA LYS A 263 21.10 -7.22 -13.05
C LYS A 263 21.81 -5.95 -13.50
N ASP A 264 22.88 -6.12 -14.27
CA ASP A 264 23.75 -5.02 -14.71
C ASP A 264 24.28 -5.29 -16.11
N THR A 265 24.52 -4.23 -16.87
CA THR A 265 25.06 -4.26 -18.22
C THR A 265 26.02 -3.08 -18.42
N ALA A 266 27.28 -3.37 -18.63
CA ALA A 266 28.31 -2.38 -19.01
C ALA A 266 28.66 -2.53 -20.50
N ILE A 267 28.43 -1.48 -21.28
CA ILE A 267 28.66 -1.52 -22.74
C ILE A 267 29.96 -0.82 -23.10
N THR A 268 30.84 -1.55 -23.77
CA THR A 268 32.08 -1.01 -24.34
C THR A 268 31.90 -0.78 -25.83
N MET A 269 32.18 0.44 -26.28
CA MET A 269 32.12 0.85 -27.67
C MET A 269 33.52 0.88 -28.26
N GLY A 270 33.82 -0.06 -29.13
CA GLY A 270 35.08 -0.17 -29.84
C GLY A 270 34.85 -0.50 -31.33
N GLY A 271 35.57 -1.46 -31.85
CA GLY A 271 35.30 -2.02 -33.18
C GLY A 271 33.99 -2.82 -33.27
N ARG A 272 33.47 -3.24 -32.12
CA ARG A 272 32.15 -3.84 -31.90
C ARG A 272 31.55 -3.25 -30.63
N LEU A 273 30.24 -3.38 -30.48
CA LEU A 273 29.54 -3.17 -29.20
C LEU A 273 29.64 -4.47 -28.41
N VAL A 274 30.29 -4.42 -27.26
CA VAL A 274 30.46 -5.55 -26.36
C VAL A 274 29.78 -5.17 -25.03
N ALA A 275 28.96 -6.05 -24.49
CA ALA A 275 28.36 -5.90 -23.18
C ALA A 275 28.99 -6.90 -22.21
N SER A 276 29.40 -6.41 -21.04
CA SER A 276 29.66 -7.25 -19.86
C SER A 276 28.39 -7.26 -19.04
N GLU A 277 27.81 -8.43 -18.84
CA GLU A 277 26.49 -8.58 -18.18
C GLU A 277 26.61 -9.45 -16.94
N GLN A 278 25.88 -9.06 -15.90
CA GLN A 278 25.62 -9.89 -14.72
C GLN A 278 24.17 -10.33 -14.74
N ALA A 279 23.93 -11.63 -14.59
CA ALA A 279 22.61 -12.20 -14.57
C ALA A 279 22.44 -13.18 -13.40
N VAL A 280 21.24 -13.22 -12.80
CA VAL A 280 20.83 -14.27 -11.87
C VAL A 280 20.23 -15.40 -12.67
N ILE A 281 20.81 -16.60 -12.52
CA ILE A 281 20.38 -17.77 -13.29
C ILE A 281 19.17 -18.43 -12.62
N GLY A 282 18.19 -18.77 -13.43
CA GLY A 282 17.03 -19.54 -13.01
C GLY A 282 15.96 -18.75 -12.29
N TYR A 283 16.16 -17.45 -11.99
CA TYR A 283 15.11 -16.64 -11.39
C TYR A 283 13.91 -16.50 -12.35
N VAL A 284 12.76 -16.92 -11.88
CA VAL A 284 11.49 -16.69 -12.55
C VAL A 284 10.70 -15.75 -11.65
N PRO A 285 10.45 -14.50 -12.07
CA PRO A 285 9.65 -13.58 -11.26
C PRO A 285 8.29 -14.23 -10.96
N PRO A 286 7.78 -14.06 -9.74
CA PRO A 286 6.46 -14.57 -9.41
C PRO A 286 5.48 -13.96 -10.41
N LYS A 287 4.73 -14.83 -11.08
CA LYS A 287 3.58 -14.37 -11.84
C LYS A 287 2.62 -13.79 -10.82
N PHE A 288 2.46 -12.49 -10.84
CA PHE A 288 1.28 -11.89 -10.27
C PHE A 288 0.14 -12.37 -11.18
N GLU A 289 -0.48 -13.48 -10.82
CA GLU A 289 -1.86 -13.60 -11.16
C GLU A 289 -2.48 -12.39 -10.49
N THR A 290 -2.84 -11.40 -11.29
CA THR A 290 -3.88 -10.48 -10.91
C THR A 290 -5.10 -11.36 -10.76
N GLU A 291 -5.24 -12.04 -9.62
CA GLU A 291 -6.55 -12.18 -9.09
C GLU A 291 -7.03 -10.72 -9.08
N GLU A 292 -8.00 -10.43 -9.91
CA GLU A 292 -8.80 -9.24 -9.74
C GLU A 292 -9.23 -9.29 -8.29
N VAL A 293 -8.53 -8.52 -7.46
CA VAL A 293 -8.93 -8.27 -6.11
C VAL A 293 -10.19 -7.46 -6.26
N LEU A 294 -11.29 -8.15 -6.46
CA LEU A 294 -12.62 -7.61 -6.26
C LEU A 294 -12.75 -7.34 -4.76
N ASP A 295 -12.00 -6.38 -4.28
CA ASP A 295 -12.24 -5.75 -3.00
C ASP A 295 -13.40 -4.76 -3.20
N GLU A 296 -14.51 -5.30 -3.68
CA GLU A 296 -15.73 -4.56 -3.86
C GLU A 296 -16.47 -4.51 -2.53
N ARG A 297 -16.14 -3.47 -1.78
CA ARG A 297 -16.93 -3.11 -0.61
C ARG A 297 -18.26 -2.53 -1.08
N VAL A 298 -19.32 -3.26 -0.90
CA VAL A 298 -20.67 -2.79 -1.15
C VAL A 298 -21.28 -2.31 0.17
N VAL A 299 -21.67 -1.04 0.23
CA VAL A 299 -22.46 -0.50 1.34
C VAL A 299 -23.92 -0.57 0.94
N LEU A 300 -24.69 -1.36 1.67
CA LEU A 300 -26.13 -1.52 1.47
C LEU A 300 -26.89 -0.65 2.45
N THR A 301 -27.92 0.02 1.96
CA THR A 301 -28.82 0.89 2.75
C THR A 301 -30.27 0.56 2.42
N GLY A 302 -31.17 0.76 3.40
CA GLY A 302 -32.58 0.43 3.22
C GLY A 302 -32.85 -1.08 3.29
N SER A 303 -33.69 -1.61 2.42
CA SER A 303 -33.96 -3.03 2.31
C SER A 303 -33.93 -3.49 0.85
N GLY A 304 -33.54 -4.74 0.61
CA GLY A 304 -33.45 -5.29 -0.73
C GLY A 304 -32.86 -6.67 -0.76
N ASP A 305 -32.49 -7.09 -1.96
CA ASP A 305 -31.90 -8.39 -2.20
C ASP A 305 -30.47 -8.19 -2.76
N TYR A 306 -29.52 -8.85 -2.14
CA TYR A 306 -28.13 -8.88 -2.60
C TYR A 306 -27.89 -10.19 -3.36
N THR A 307 -27.45 -10.08 -4.61
CA THR A 307 -27.05 -11.22 -5.42
C THR A 307 -25.54 -11.41 -5.34
N VAL A 308 -25.10 -12.58 -4.90
CA VAL A 308 -23.67 -12.94 -4.80
C VAL A 308 -23.05 -12.94 -6.18
N PRO A 309 -21.97 -12.17 -6.44
CA PRO A 309 -21.30 -12.14 -7.74
C PRO A 309 -20.72 -13.49 -8.15
N GLU A 310 -20.49 -13.69 -9.44
CA GLU A 310 -19.81 -14.87 -9.94
C GLU A 310 -18.37 -14.94 -9.41
N GLY A 311 -17.95 -16.15 -9.01
CA GLY A 311 -16.61 -16.38 -8.45
C GLY A 311 -16.46 -16.07 -6.96
N VAL A 312 -17.49 -15.58 -6.28
CA VAL A 312 -17.50 -15.30 -4.85
C VAL A 312 -18.09 -16.47 -4.09
N TYR A 313 -17.31 -17.06 -3.17
CA TYR A 313 -17.72 -18.20 -2.35
C TYR A 313 -17.79 -17.88 -0.86
N THR A 314 -17.23 -16.74 -0.45
CA THR A 314 -17.26 -16.24 0.92
C THR A 314 -17.57 -14.77 0.97
N LEU A 315 -18.39 -14.35 1.95
CA LEU A 315 -18.69 -12.95 2.21
C LEU A 315 -18.34 -12.62 3.65
N THR A 316 -17.67 -11.49 3.87
CA THR A 316 -17.58 -10.89 5.19
C THR A 316 -18.66 -9.82 5.31
N VAL A 317 -19.60 -10.02 6.22
CA VAL A 317 -20.75 -9.16 6.43
C VAL A 317 -20.62 -8.44 7.75
N VAL A 318 -20.86 -7.12 7.75
CA VAL A 318 -20.90 -6.28 8.94
C VAL A 318 -22.30 -5.66 9.05
N CYS A 319 -23.08 -6.13 10.00
CA CYS A 319 -24.41 -5.59 10.30
C CYS A 319 -24.28 -4.52 11.40
N ILE A 320 -24.59 -3.28 11.06
CA ILE A 320 -24.52 -2.15 11.98
C ILE A 320 -25.94 -1.72 12.31
N GLN A 321 -26.34 -1.84 13.59
CA GLN A 321 -27.64 -1.40 14.08
C GLN A 321 -27.71 0.13 14.05
N ALA A 322 -28.87 0.66 13.76
CA ALA A 322 -29.12 2.09 13.86
C ALA A 322 -28.97 2.59 15.29
N GLY A 323 -28.47 3.81 15.46
CA GLY A 323 -28.33 4.45 16.77
C GLY A 323 -29.67 4.72 17.45
N THR A 324 -29.68 4.76 18.78
CA THR A 324 -30.86 5.16 19.57
C THR A 324 -31.08 6.67 19.49
N GLY A 325 -32.31 7.10 19.52
CA GLY A 325 -32.63 8.51 19.65
C GLY A 325 -32.17 9.09 20.98
N ALA A 326 -31.94 10.40 21.04
CA ALA A 326 -31.57 11.11 22.26
C ALA A 326 -32.73 11.21 23.21
N GLN A 327 -32.44 11.37 24.51
CA GLN A 327 -33.43 11.72 25.51
C GLN A 327 -33.92 13.16 25.25
N ALA A 328 -35.23 13.38 25.38
CA ALA A 328 -35.77 14.71 25.23
C ALA A 328 -35.19 15.70 26.26
N GLY A 329 -34.58 16.72 25.74
CA GLY A 329 -34.39 17.98 26.40
C GLY A 329 -35.22 19.03 25.67
N PHE A 330 -34.64 20.13 25.29
CA PHE A 330 -35.18 21.01 24.26
C PHE A 330 -34.51 20.58 22.95
N ASP A 331 -35.26 19.98 22.02
CA ASP A 331 -34.82 19.55 20.69
C ASP A 331 -33.76 18.41 20.66
N GLY A 332 -34.09 17.18 21.04
CA GLY A 332 -33.29 15.99 20.85
C GLY A 332 -33.23 15.53 19.39
N GLU A 333 -32.06 15.07 18.93
CA GLU A 333 -31.84 14.58 17.55
C GLU A 333 -32.08 13.07 17.41
N SER A 334 -32.34 12.63 16.19
CA SER A 334 -32.44 11.21 15.85
C SER A 334 -31.09 10.52 15.90
N GLY A 335 -31.05 9.23 16.16
CA GLY A 335 -29.83 8.41 16.05
C GLY A 335 -29.29 8.30 14.62
N GLY A 336 -28.05 7.89 14.49
CA GLY A 336 -27.42 7.67 13.20
C GLY A 336 -28.08 6.55 12.38
N SER A 337 -27.90 6.59 11.09
CA SER A 337 -28.46 5.62 10.14
C SER A 337 -27.76 4.27 10.25
N SER A 338 -28.51 3.17 10.06
CA SER A 338 -27.94 1.84 9.99
C SER A 338 -27.19 1.62 8.68
N GLN A 339 -26.15 0.80 8.72
CA GLN A 339 -25.39 0.40 7.56
C GLN A 339 -25.18 -1.11 7.53
N LEU A 340 -25.09 -1.65 6.33
CA LEU A 340 -24.74 -3.02 6.08
C LEU A 340 -23.57 -3.05 5.08
N ILE A 341 -22.46 -3.66 5.49
CA ILE A 341 -21.25 -3.74 4.67
C ILE A 341 -21.04 -5.19 4.28
N VAL A 342 -20.95 -5.44 2.98
CA VAL A 342 -20.67 -6.75 2.42
C VAL A 342 -19.39 -6.68 1.62
N THR A 343 -18.42 -7.53 1.95
CA THR A 343 -17.17 -7.68 1.23
C THR A 343 -17.06 -9.07 0.62
N SER A 344 -16.75 -9.13 -0.66
CA SER A 344 -16.70 -10.34 -1.46
C SER A 344 -15.33 -11.01 -1.46
N LYS A 345 -14.49 -10.85 -0.42
CA LYS A 345 -13.19 -11.45 -0.42
C LYS A 345 -12.73 -12.10 0.87
N ASP A 346 -12.21 -13.30 0.69
CA ASP A 346 -11.27 -13.90 1.63
C ASP A 346 -10.02 -13.07 1.60
N GLN A 347 -9.68 -12.39 2.54
CA GLN A 347 -8.56 -12.05 2.71
C GLN A 347 -7.85 -11.21 3.31
N ASN A 348 -7.00 -10.97 3.48
CA ASN A 348 -5.73 -10.31 3.79
C ASN A 348 -5.54 -8.86 3.26
N ALA A 349 -6.57 -8.20 2.81
CA ALA A 349 -6.53 -6.77 2.66
C ALA A 349 -6.71 -6.14 4.05
N GLY A 350 -5.59 -5.94 4.75
CA GLY A 350 -5.55 -5.28 6.04
C GLY A 350 -5.82 -3.78 5.94
N GLY A 351 -6.97 -3.42 5.44
CA GLY A 351 -7.51 -2.11 5.70
C GLY A 351 -7.96 -2.07 7.16
N SER A 352 -7.46 -1.15 7.95
CA SER A 352 -8.02 -0.86 9.27
C SER A 352 -9.42 -0.29 9.05
N TRP A 353 -10.39 -1.16 9.16
CA TRP A 353 -11.78 -0.76 9.18
C TRP A 353 -12.10 -0.23 10.57
N SER A 354 -12.42 1.02 10.69
CA SER A 354 -13.17 1.47 11.86
C SER A 354 -14.63 1.06 11.62
N ASP A 355 -14.98 -0.16 12.01
CA ASP A 355 -16.39 -0.54 12.18
C ASP A 355 -16.91 0.23 13.38
N SER A 356 -17.10 1.54 13.21
CA SER A 356 -17.66 2.37 14.26
C SER A 356 -19.17 2.15 14.26
N PRO A 357 -19.77 1.86 15.43
CA PRO A 357 -21.22 1.86 15.52
C PRO A 357 -21.75 3.24 15.18
N GLU A 358 -22.92 3.28 14.56
CA GLU A 358 -23.60 4.53 14.27
C GLU A 358 -23.88 5.29 15.56
N ASP A 359 -23.57 6.57 15.54
CA ASP A 359 -23.72 7.43 16.69
C ASP A 359 -25.18 7.56 17.11
N GLY A 360 -25.42 7.61 18.40
CA GLY A 360 -26.70 8.02 18.93
C GLY A 360 -26.97 9.50 18.63
N GLY A 361 -28.23 9.86 18.51
CA GLY A 361 -28.62 11.26 18.32
C GLY A 361 -28.16 12.17 19.47
N GLN A 362 -27.87 13.43 19.16
CA GLN A 362 -27.45 14.40 20.16
C GLN A 362 -28.60 14.82 21.06
N GLY A 363 -28.33 14.96 22.35
CA GLY A 363 -29.29 15.49 23.30
C GLY A 363 -29.49 16.99 23.12
N GLY A 364 -30.71 17.49 23.33
CA GLY A 364 -30.95 18.92 23.53
C GLY A 364 -30.34 19.42 24.82
N ASP A 365 -30.51 20.72 25.17
CA ASP A 365 -29.83 21.43 26.27
C ASP A 365 -29.89 20.77 27.67
N LYS A 366 -30.76 19.79 27.91
CA LYS A 366 -30.86 19.00 29.15
C LYS A 366 -31.08 17.50 28.93
N GLY A 367 -31.03 17.02 27.69
CA GLY A 367 -31.15 15.59 27.38
C GLY A 367 -29.82 14.88 27.33
N SER A 368 -29.80 13.57 27.50
CA SER A 368 -28.63 12.74 27.27
C SER A 368 -28.55 12.35 25.81
N PRO A 369 -27.35 12.26 25.21
CA PRO A 369 -27.20 11.76 23.86
C PRO A 369 -27.69 10.31 23.75
N GLY A 370 -28.13 9.90 22.58
CA GLY A 370 -28.48 8.51 22.30
C GLY A 370 -27.24 7.60 22.32
N ALA A 371 -27.46 6.32 22.51
CA ALA A 371 -26.36 5.33 22.44
C ALA A 371 -26.11 4.89 21.01
N GLY A 372 -24.86 4.55 20.70
CA GLY A 372 -24.51 3.93 19.44
C GLY A 372 -25.15 2.56 19.25
N GLY A 373 -25.35 2.16 18.01
CA GLY A 373 -25.92 0.85 17.66
C GLY A 373 -24.96 -0.31 17.94
N LYS A 374 -25.46 -1.54 17.89
CA LYS A 374 -24.64 -2.75 17.98
C LYS A 374 -24.01 -3.07 16.64
N VAL A 375 -22.82 -3.63 16.64
CA VAL A 375 -22.11 -4.09 15.45
C VAL A 375 -21.90 -5.60 15.54
N TYR A 376 -22.30 -6.31 14.50
CA TYR A 376 -22.06 -7.73 14.34
C TYR A 376 -21.32 -8.02 13.04
N ARG A 377 -20.24 -8.77 13.14
CA ARG A 377 -19.41 -9.15 11.98
C ARG A 377 -19.35 -10.67 11.88
N ALA A 378 -19.58 -11.19 10.70
CA ALA A 378 -19.44 -12.61 10.40
C ALA A 378 -18.92 -12.83 8.99
N THR A 379 -18.20 -13.92 8.81
CA THR A 379 -17.85 -14.45 7.49
C THR A 379 -18.73 -15.67 7.23
N ILE A 380 -19.39 -15.68 6.07
CA ILE A 380 -20.28 -16.75 5.66
C ILE A 380 -19.86 -17.35 4.33
N ASP A 381 -20.04 -18.64 4.17
CA ASP A 381 -19.91 -19.32 2.89
C ASP A 381 -21.17 -19.08 2.05
N VAL A 382 -20.97 -18.78 0.78
CA VAL A 382 -22.04 -18.47 -0.17
C VAL A 382 -21.81 -19.18 -1.51
N VAL A 383 -22.83 -19.20 -2.35
CA VAL A 383 -22.74 -19.74 -3.69
C VAL A 383 -22.93 -18.61 -4.70
N PRO A 384 -22.11 -18.51 -5.75
CA PRO A 384 -22.31 -17.54 -6.83
C PRO A 384 -23.75 -17.57 -7.36
N GLY A 385 -24.35 -16.38 -7.50
CA GLY A 385 -25.76 -16.25 -7.90
C GLY A 385 -26.79 -16.43 -6.77
N GLN A 386 -26.35 -16.75 -5.53
CA GLN A 386 -27.24 -16.80 -4.38
C GLN A 386 -27.84 -15.41 -4.10
N VAL A 387 -29.14 -15.36 -3.85
CA VAL A 387 -29.84 -14.13 -3.47
C VAL A 387 -30.07 -14.14 -1.97
N ILE A 388 -29.61 -13.10 -1.28
CA ILE A 388 -29.72 -12.94 0.17
C ILE A 388 -30.47 -11.66 0.45
N HIS A 389 -31.60 -11.79 1.17
CA HIS A 389 -32.37 -10.61 1.59
C HIS A 389 -31.69 -9.86 2.70
N TYR A 390 -31.73 -8.51 2.65
CA TYR A 390 -31.21 -7.65 3.70
C TYR A 390 -32.20 -6.54 4.07
N GLU A 391 -32.14 -6.12 5.32
CA GLU A 391 -32.91 -5.00 5.84
C GLU A 391 -32.05 -4.18 6.80
N CYS A 392 -31.91 -2.89 6.53
CA CYS A 392 -31.20 -1.97 7.41
C CYS A 392 -32.19 -1.31 8.37
N GLY A 393 -31.86 -1.32 9.66
CA GLY A 393 -32.70 -0.75 10.71
C GLY A 393 -32.93 0.75 10.55
N THR A 394 -34.07 1.22 10.97
CA THR A 394 -34.39 2.66 10.99
C THR A 394 -33.76 3.35 12.19
N PRO A 395 -33.32 4.61 12.08
CA PRO A 395 -32.81 5.39 13.21
C PRO A 395 -33.82 5.49 14.33
N GLY A 396 -33.35 5.44 15.58
CA GLY A 396 -34.17 5.71 16.74
C GLY A 396 -34.63 7.18 16.79
N VAL A 397 -35.91 7.39 17.05
CA VAL A 397 -36.47 8.75 17.14
C VAL A 397 -36.16 9.34 18.51
N GLY A 398 -35.77 10.61 18.55
CA GLY A 398 -35.57 11.34 19.81
C GLY A 398 -36.84 11.42 20.65
N GLY A 399 -36.68 11.55 21.96
CA GLY A 399 -37.82 11.69 22.89
C GLY A 399 -38.65 12.94 22.57
N ALA A 400 -39.98 12.80 22.53
CA ALA A 400 -40.87 13.87 22.10
C ALA A 400 -41.27 14.86 23.23
N THR A 401 -41.02 14.52 24.48
CA THR A 401 -41.43 15.35 25.65
C THR A 401 -40.32 15.37 26.70
N ASN A 402 -40.29 16.42 27.54
CA ASN A 402 -39.31 16.58 28.62
C ASN A 402 -39.02 15.31 29.39
N GLY A 403 -37.78 14.84 29.38
CA GLY A 403 -37.32 13.65 30.10
C GLY A 403 -37.69 12.32 29.43
N ALA A 404 -38.42 12.30 28.32
CA ALA A 404 -38.71 11.07 27.59
C ALA A 404 -37.43 10.48 26.97
N VAL A 405 -37.26 9.19 27.13
CA VAL A 405 -36.15 8.45 26.52
C VAL A 405 -36.41 8.29 25.01
N GLY A 406 -35.41 8.50 24.20
CA GLY A 406 -35.48 8.24 22.73
C GLY A 406 -35.76 6.77 22.44
N ALA A 407 -36.33 6.51 21.29
CA ALA A 407 -36.59 5.15 20.82
C ALA A 407 -35.28 4.42 20.46
N ALA A 408 -35.26 3.12 20.65
CA ALA A 408 -34.15 2.28 20.15
C ALA A 408 -34.07 2.29 18.62
N GLY A 409 -32.87 2.28 18.06
CA GLY A 409 -32.65 2.07 16.63
C GLY A 409 -33.04 0.65 16.20
N GLY A 410 -33.49 0.52 14.96
CA GLY A 410 -33.89 -0.77 14.36
C GLY A 410 -32.68 -1.69 14.15
N GLU A 411 -32.95 -2.98 14.11
CA GLU A 411 -31.96 -4.01 13.78
C GLU A 411 -31.64 -4.01 12.28
N THR A 412 -30.40 -4.33 11.95
CA THR A 412 -29.95 -4.59 10.58
C THR A 412 -29.75 -6.08 10.40
N THR A 413 -30.32 -6.65 9.35
CA THR A 413 -30.24 -8.09 9.03
C THR A 413 -29.67 -8.34 7.67
N PHE A 414 -29.01 -9.50 7.49
CA PHE A 414 -28.54 -10.01 6.22
C PHE A 414 -28.68 -11.54 6.23
N GLY A 415 -29.72 -12.06 5.56
CA GLY A 415 -30.13 -13.46 5.72
C GLY A 415 -30.38 -13.78 7.20
N ASP A 416 -29.68 -14.79 7.72
CA ASP A 416 -29.80 -15.23 9.12
C ASP A 416 -28.93 -14.41 10.11
N LEU A 417 -28.13 -13.47 9.60
CA LEU A 417 -27.30 -12.60 10.43
C LEU A 417 -28.08 -11.38 10.91
N SER A 418 -27.89 -10.99 12.17
CA SER A 418 -28.50 -9.78 12.73
C SER A 418 -27.52 -9.00 13.59
N SER A 419 -27.60 -7.68 13.53
CA SER A 419 -26.88 -6.77 14.42
C SER A 419 -27.21 -7.01 15.89
N ALA A 420 -28.37 -7.60 16.22
CA ALA A 420 -28.73 -7.98 17.56
C ALA A 420 -27.76 -8.97 18.22
N GLN A 421 -27.09 -9.79 17.39
CA GLN A 421 -26.07 -10.77 17.83
C GLN A 421 -24.75 -10.10 18.23
N GLY A 422 -24.55 -8.83 17.89
CA GLY A 422 -23.36 -8.05 18.21
C GLY A 422 -23.33 -7.52 19.62
N ALA A 423 -22.15 -7.09 20.06
CA ALA A 423 -21.97 -6.40 21.32
C ALA A 423 -22.37 -4.91 21.18
N SER A 424 -22.96 -4.34 22.23
CA SER A 424 -23.10 -2.89 22.34
C SER A 424 -21.71 -2.30 22.55
N SER A 425 -21.29 -1.36 21.71
CA SER A 425 -20.05 -0.64 21.93
C SER A 425 -20.26 0.40 23.03
N GLU A 426 -19.71 0.15 24.21
CA GLU A 426 -19.14 1.24 24.97
C GLU A 426 -17.94 1.75 24.15
N ILE A 427 -17.80 3.07 24.01
CA ILE A 427 -16.71 3.74 23.28
C ILE A 427 -15.38 3.08 23.64
N GLY A 428 -14.94 2.15 22.82
CA GLY A 428 -13.74 1.37 23.03
C GLY A 428 -13.26 0.83 21.70
N TYR A 429 -12.07 1.25 21.29
CA TYR A 429 -11.32 0.72 20.16
C TYR A 429 -11.30 -0.81 20.21
N VAL A 430 -11.98 -1.48 19.31
CA VAL A 430 -11.84 -2.92 19.14
C VAL A 430 -10.59 -3.16 18.29
N LEU A 431 -9.47 -3.44 18.96
CA LEU A 431 -8.31 -4.10 18.37
C LEU A 431 -8.76 -5.51 17.95
N SER A 432 -9.06 -5.73 16.69
CA SER A 432 -9.30 -7.07 16.19
C SER A 432 -7.96 -7.80 16.03
N LEU A 433 -7.64 -8.66 17.00
CA LEU A 433 -6.62 -9.69 16.85
C LEU A 433 -7.16 -10.72 15.85
N ILE A 434 -6.63 -10.74 14.63
CA ILE A 434 -6.94 -11.79 13.66
C ILE A 434 -6.03 -12.99 13.97
N HIS A 435 -6.64 -14.07 14.43
CA HIS A 435 -5.96 -15.37 14.57
C HIS A 435 -6.01 -16.08 13.21
N PHE A 436 -4.83 -16.36 12.63
CA PHE A 436 -4.71 -17.15 11.41
C PHE A 436 -4.90 -18.63 11.69
N GLY A 437 -5.99 -19.22 11.26
CA GLY A 437 -6.18 -20.65 11.15
C GLY A 437 -5.79 -21.13 9.76
N ARG A 438 -4.65 -21.82 9.65
CA ARG A 438 -4.20 -22.44 8.39
C ARG A 438 -5.09 -23.64 8.08
N CYS A 439 -5.91 -23.59 7.06
CA CYS A 439 -6.57 -24.77 6.51
C CYS A 439 -5.70 -25.36 5.39
N ARG A 440 -5.02 -26.50 5.70
CA ARG A 440 -4.41 -27.36 4.67
C ARG A 440 -5.51 -28.13 3.98
N ARG A 441 -5.66 -27.98 2.69
CA ARG A 441 -6.27 -29.02 1.88
C ARG A 441 -5.18 -29.86 1.23
N SER A 442 -5.18 -31.13 1.61
CA SER A 442 -4.52 -32.21 0.87
C SER A 442 -5.38 -32.57 -0.35
N HIS A 443 -4.81 -32.44 -1.52
CA HIS A 443 -4.83 -33.43 -2.60
C HIS A 443 -3.88 -32.98 -3.70
#